data_9fc1223c56081bcbb9276072cf614a23
#
_entry.id   9fc1223c56081bcbb9276072cf614a23
#
_cell.length_a   1.000
_cell.length_b   1.000
_cell.length_c   1.000
_cell.angle_alpha   90.00
_cell.angle_beta   90.00
_cell.angle_gamma   90.00
#
_symmetry.space_group_name_H-M   'P 1'
#
loop_
_entity.id
_entity.type
_entity.pdbx_description
1 polymer ?
#
loop_
_entity_poly.entity_id
_entity_poly.type
_entity_poly.pdbx_seq_one_letter_code
_entity_poly.pdbx_strand_id
1 'polypeptide(L)'
;MAPLRSIGNILSAFDDFYARTGKDAVTPAPIPEGLTATGGVISDYTAPGGIYRAHIFTSSGTFAVSSVGNLPTSVEYVVVAGGGAGGNRNGGGGGAGGYRSSVTGESTGGGGSLETALSVSATSYTVTIGAGGVGGEDVYYGGQPGGNSSISGPDITTVTSTGGGGGGGNYGPGAPGPIPQKRAEPGGS
;
A
#
# COMPACT_ATOMS: atom_id res chain seq x y z
N MET A 1 58.59 -13.69 -16.65
CA MET A 1 57.42 -14.10 -15.81
C MET A 1 56.88 -12.83 -15.19
N ALA A 2 55.72 -12.36 -15.61
CA ALA A 2 55.12 -11.15 -15.05
C ALA A 2 54.62 -11.48 -13.63
N PRO A 3 54.80 -10.60 -12.65
CA PRO A 3 54.32 -10.85 -11.29
C PRO A 3 52.78 -10.92 -11.29
N LEU A 4 52.25 -11.96 -10.63
CA LEU A 4 50.85 -12.06 -10.32
C LEU A 4 50.45 -10.82 -9.49
N ARG A 5 49.69 -9.92 -10.06
CA ARG A 5 49.05 -8.83 -9.32
C ARG A 5 48.04 -9.42 -8.36
N SER A 6 48.06 -8.95 -7.13
CA SER A 6 47.09 -9.28 -6.10
C SER A 6 45.66 -9.16 -6.67
N ILE A 7 44.96 -10.27 -6.71
CA ILE A 7 43.57 -10.33 -7.19
C ILE A 7 42.68 -9.73 -6.10
N GLY A 8 42.65 -8.38 -6.01
CA GLY A 8 41.71 -7.68 -5.17
C GLY A 8 40.34 -7.49 -5.82
N ASN A 9 40.22 -7.74 -7.11
CA ASN A 9 38.98 -7.62 -7.85
C ASN A 9 38.98 -8.59 -9.05
N ILE A 10 38.19 -9.63 -8.98
CA ILE A 10 38.05 -10.65 -10.05
C ILE A 10 37.62 -10.02 -11.37
N LEU A 11 36.81 -8.96 -11.34
CA LEU A 11 36.36 -8.21 -12.52
C LEU A 11 37.52 -7.57 -13.28
N SER A 12 38.46 -6.93 -12.59
CA SER A 12 39.62 -6.30 -13.25
C SER A 12 40.59 -7.32 -13.86
N ALA A 13 40.64 -8.55 -13.35
CA ALA A 13 41.42 -9.62 -13.94
C ALA A 13 40.77 -10.15 -15.24
N PHE A 14 39.45 -10.18 -15.31
CA PHE A 14 38.73 -10.54 -16.53
C PHE A 14 38.84 -9.46 -17.61
N ASP A 15 38.72 -8.21 -17.28
CA ASP A 15 38.89 -7.08 -18.22
C ASP A 15 40.30 -7.06 -18.82
N ASP A 16 41.35 -7.31 -18.01
CA ASP A 16 42.73 -7.37 -18.46
C ASP A 16 42.99 -8.57 -19.41
N PHE A 17 42.31 -9.68 -19.19
CA PHE A 17 42.40 -10.86 -20.07
C PHE A 17 41.72 -10.60 -21.42
N TYR A 18 40.54 -10.02 -21.47
CA TYR A 18 39.83 -9.73 -22.71
C TYR A 18 40.45 -8.60 -23.50
N ALA A 19 40.97 -7.57 -22.86
CA ALA A 19 41.72 -6.50 -23.51
C ALA A 19 42.97 -7.01 -24.24
N ARG A 20 43.66 -8.01 -23.69
CA ARG A 20 44.84 -8.65 -24.30
C ARG A 20 44.51 -9.59 -25.45
N THR A 21 43.32 -10.16 -25.48
CA THR A 21 42.91 -11.12 -26.52
C THR A 21 42.24 -10.47 -27.72
N GLY A 22 42.09 -9.12 -27.75
CA GLY A 22 41.45 -8.38 -28.84
C GLY A 22 39.95 -8.71 -29.01
N LYS A 23 39.36 -9.34 -28.01
CA LYS A 23 37.89 -9.51 -27.95
C LYS A 23 37.31 -8.29 -27.28
N ASP A 24 36.19 -7.81 -27.83
CA ASP A 24 35.43 -6.71 -27.26
C ASP A 24 35.21 -6.94 -25.75
N ALA A 25 35.50 -5.93 -24.95
CA ALA A 25 35.24 -6.00 -23.53
C ALA A 25 33.74 -6.29 -23.32
N VAL A 26 33.43 -7.42 -22.72
CA VAL A 26 32.07 -7.71 -22.32
C VAL A 26 31.75 -6.69 -21.25
N THR A 27 30.92 -5.70 -21.58
CA THR A 27 30.38 -4.81 -20.58
C THR A 27 29.68 -5.67 -19.53
N PRO A 28 30.10 -5.66 -18.26
CA PRO A 28 29.43 -6.47 -17.23
C PRO A 28 27.96 -6.10 -17.25
N ALA A 29 27.10 -7.10 -17.20
CA ALA A 29 25.68 -6.84 -17.04
C ALA A 29 25.47 -5.95 -15.80
N PRO A 30 24.65 -4.92 -15.89
CA PRO A 30 24.40 -4.04 -14.76
C PRO A 30 23.93 -4.87 -13.56
N ILE A 31 24.47 -4.57 -12.39
CA ILE A 31 24.02 -5.21 -11.15
C ILE A 31 22.54 -4.89 -10.99
N PRO A 32 21.68 -5.90 -10.75
CA PRO A 32 20.27 -5.65 -10.52
C PRO A 32 20.06 -4.72 -9.33
N GLU A 33 19.49 -3.56 -9.56
CA GLU A 33 19.15 -2.58 -8.55
C GLU A 33 17.61 -2.43 -8.50
N GLY A 34 17.05 -2.68 -7.33
CA GLY A 34 15.63 -2.50 -7.07
C GLY A 34 15.29 -1.02 -6.82
N LEU A 35 14.00 -0.78 -6.65
CA LEU A 35 13.45 0.52 -6.30
C LEU A 35 13.96 0.95 -4.92
N THR A 36 14.38 2.21 -4.80
CA THR A 36 14.76 2.83 -3.53
C THR A 36 13.71 3.86 -3.14
N ALA A 37 13.13 3.70 -1.96
CA ALA A 37 12.09 4.59 -1.45
C ALA A 37 12.20 4.78 0.06
N THR A 38 11.51 5.81 0.56
CA THR A 38 11.36 6.13 1.97
C THR A 38 9.90 6.36 2.32
N GLY A 39 9.57 6.36 3.60
CA GLY A 39 8.23 6.59 4.15
C GLY A 39 7.64 5.34 4.79
N GLY A 40 6.77 5.57 5.77
CA GLY A 40 6.19 4.50 6.59
C GLY A 40 7.23 3.76 7.45
N VAL A 41 6.82 2.65 8.03
CA VAL A 41 7.71 1.70 8.71
C VAL A 41 8.21 0.70 7.67
N ILE A 42 9.52 0.51 7.60
CA ILE A 42 10.15 -0.37 6.62
C ILE A 42 10.33 -1.76 7.24
N SER A 43 9.95 -2.80 6.48
CA SER A 43 10.14 -4.20 6.82
C SER A 43 10.61 -4.97 5.60
N ASP A 44 11.74 -5.65 5.70
CA ASP A 44 12.25 -6.51 4.65
C ASP A 44 11.86 -7.97 4.93
N TYR A 45 11.44 -8.70 3.89
CA TYR A 45 11.08 -10.10 3.99
C TYR A 45 11.51 -10.88 2.74
N THR A 46 11.68 -12.19 2.92
CA THR A 46 12.04 -13.11 1.82
C THR A 46 10.80 -13.88 1.38
N ALA A 47 10.52 -13.86 0.09
CA ALA A 47 9.44 -14.62 -0.54
C ALA A 47 9.95 -15.30 -1.82
N PRO A 48 9.19 -16.22 -2.40
CA PRO A 48 9.53 -16.79 -3.70
C PRO A 48 9.75 -15.69 -4.75
N GLY A 49 10.95 -15.60 -5.30
CA GLY A 49 11.33 -14.57 -6.27
C GLY A 49 12.35 -13.54 -5.76
N GLY A 50 12.60 -13.45 -4.44
CA GLY A 50 13.63 -12.57 -3.92
C GLY A 50 13.39 -11.99 -2.53
N ILE A 51 14.11 -10.91 -2.26
CA ILE A 51 13.96 -10.09 -1.06
C ILE A 51 13.06 -8.91 -1.42
N TYR A 52 12.02 -8.72 -0.64
CA TYR A 52 11.04 -7.65 -0.81
C TYR A 52 11.13 -6.67 0.35
N ARG A 53 10.83 -5.42 0.07
CA ARG A 53 10.72 -4.35 1.07
C ARG A 53 9.29 -3.85 1.13
N ALA A 54 8.68 -3.93 2.32
CA ALA A 54 7.38 -3.38 2.59
C ALA A 54 7.51 -2.01 3.27
N HIS A 55 6.72 -1.04 2.82
CA HIS A 55 6.50 0.26 3.44
C HIS A 55 5.12 0.28 4.07
N ILE A 56 5.05 0.26 5.39
CA ILE A 56 3.81 0.11 6.16
C ILE A 56 3.40 1.47 6.73
N PHE A 57 2.23 1.96 6.32
CA PHE A 57 1.66 3.23 6.78
C PHE A 57 0.48 2.96 7.71
N THR A 58 0.59 3.37 8.97
CA THR A 58 -0.50 3.36 9.96
C THR A 58 -1.04 4.76 10.23
N SER A 59 -0.47 5.78 9.60
CA SER A 59 -0.90 7.17 9.58
C SER A 59 -0.59 7.78 8.22
N SER A 60 -1.28 8.83 7.85
CA SER A 60 -1.05 9.53 6.58
C SER A 60 0.39 10.02 6.47
N GLY A 61 0.96 9.97 5.27
CA GLY A 61 2.35 10.33 5.04
C GLY A 61 2.71 10.33 3.55
N THR A 62 4.00 10.26 3.29
CA THR A 62 4.53 10.27 1.92
C THR A 62 5.36 9.02 1.66
N PHE A 63 5.07 8.32 0.57
CA PHE A 63 5.93 7.31 -0.01
C PHE A 63 6.79 7.99 -1.08
N ALA A 64 8.07 8.23 -0.79
CA ALA A 64 8.97 8.96 -1.68
C ALA A 64 9.93 7.99 -2.36
N VAL A 65 9.80 7.83 -3.66
CA VAL A 65 10.69 7.05 -4.52
C VAL A 65 11.83 7.93 -4.98
N SER A 66 13.06 7.59 -4.60
CA SER A 66 14.27 8.33 -4.98
C SER A 66 14.95 7.75 -6.22
N SER A 67 14.82 6.45 -6.46
CA SER A 67 15.35 5.76 -7.65
C SER A 67 14.50 4.56 -7.98
N VAL A 68 14.31 4.29 -9.25
CA VAL A 68 13.59 3.09 -9.73
C VAL A 68 14.52 1.93 -10.04
N GLY A 69 15.85 2.15 -10.03
CA GLY A 69 16.83 1.13 -10.37
C GLY A 69 16.72 0.66 -11.82
N ASN A 70 17.07 -0.61 -12.06
CA ASN A 70 17.04 -1.25 -13.38
C ASN A 70 16.16 -2.51 -13.42
N LEU A 71 15.43 -2.78 -12.36
CA LEU A 71 14.41 -3.84 -12.26
C LEU A 71 13.02 -3.27 -12.60
N PRO A 72 12.00 -4.12 -12.79
CA PRO A 72 10.63 -3.65 -12.98
C PRO A 72 10.18 -2.67 -11.89
N THR A 73 9.54 -1.58 -12.29
CA THR A 73 9.13 -0.46 -11.43
C THR A 73 7.75 -0.65 -10.81
N SER A 74 7.22 -1.88 -10.83
CA SER A 74 5.90 -2.18 -10.28
C SER A 74 5.98 -2.36 -8.76
N VAL A 75 5.02 -1.74 -8.07
CA VAL A 75 4.82 -1.83 -6.62
C VAL A 75 3.46 -2.47 -6.35
N GLU A 76 3.47 -3.61 -5.66
CA GLU A 76 2.25 -4.21 -5.14
C GLU A 76 1.77 -3.42 -3.92
N TYR A 77 0.46 -3.38 -3.70
CA TYR A 77 -0.14 -2.63 -2.61
C TYR A 77 -1.30 -3.39 -1.95
N VAL A 78 -1.52 -3.05 -0.69
CA VAL A 78 -2.74 -3.33 0.05
C VAL A 78 -3.21 -2.01 0.65
N VAL A 79 -4.45 -1.62 0.37
CA VAL A 79 -5.08 -0.40 0.91
C VAL A 79 -6.33 -0.78 1.67
N VAL A 80 -6.29 -0.57 2.99
CA VAL A 80 -7.40 -0.85 3.91
C VAL A 80 -7.97 0.47 4.41
N ALA A 81 -9.26 0.68 4.26
CA ALA A 81 -9.95 1.88 4.76
C ALA A 81 -10.36 1.73 6.22
N GLY A 82 -10.73 2.85 6.85
CA GLY A 82 -11.29 2.84 8.21
C GLY A 82 -12.62 2.10 8.29
N GLY A 83 -12.81 1.25 9.29
CA GLY A 83 -14.11 0.63 9.57
C GLY A 83 -15.10 1.65 10.12
N GLY A 84 -16.39 1.49 9.85
CA GLY A 84 -17.45 2.27 10.48
C GLY A 84 -17.69 1.86 11.93
N ALA A 85 -18.19 2.78 12.73
CA ALA A 85 -18.54 2.50 14.10
C ALA A 85 -19.96 1.92 14.23
N GLY A 86 -20.19 1.13 15.28
CA GLY A 86 -21.51 0.67 15.65
C GLY A 86 -22.40 1.79 16.22
N GLY A 87 -23.71 1.63 16.09
CA GLY A 87 -24.69 2.47 16.77
C GLY A 87 -24.71 2.18 18.29
N ASN A 88 -25.18 3.16 19.06
CA ASN A 88 -25.25 3.02 20.52
C ASN A 88 -26.33 2.03 20.96
N ARG A 89 -26.17 1.45 22.17
CA ARG A 89 -27.04 0.46 22.82
C ARG A 89 -27.37 -0.75 21.91
N ASN A 90 -28.64 -0.91 21.56
CA ASN A 90 -29.13 -1.98 20.70
C ASN A 90 -29.06 -1.59 19.20
N GLY A 91 -28.16 -0.66 18.85
CA GLY A 91 -27.92 -0.25 17.47
C GLY A 91 -27.25 -1.31 16.62
N GLY A 92 -27.19 -1.08 15.32
CA GLY A 92 -26.52 -1.96 14.37
C GLY A 92 -24.99 -1.88 14.48
N GLY A 93 -24.29 -2.93 14.07
CA GLY A 93 -22.82 -2.91 13.89
C GLY A 93 -22.42 -1.98 12.73
N GLY A 94 -21.22 -1.42 12.81
CA GLY A 94 -20.62 -0.70 11.68
C GLY A 94 -20.08 -1.67 10.63
N GLY A 95 -19.96 -1.18 9.40
CA GLY A 95 -19.38 -1.91 8.27
C GLY A 95 -17.85 -1.97 8.36
N ALA A 96 -17.25 -3.00 7.78
CA ALA A 96 -15.81 -3.02 7.55
C ALA A 96 -15.42 -1.93 6.57
N GLY A 97 -14.20 -1.42 6.66
CA GLY A 97 -13.61 -0.59 5.60
C GLY A 97 -13.32 -1.44 4.37
N GLY A 98 -13.30 -0.79 3.22
CA GLY A 98 -12.93 -1.42 1.97
C GLY A 98 -11.51 -1.98 2.03
N TYR A 99 -11.24 -3.00 1.24
CA TYR A 99 -9.95 -3.66 1.08
C TYR A 99 -9.61 -3.75 -0.40
N ARG A 100 -8.46 -3.20 -0.79
CA ARG A 100 -7.96 -3.27 -2.17
C ARG A 100 -6.55 -3.85 -2.17
N SER A 101 -6.30 -4.80 -3.07
CA SER A 101 -5.02 -5.51 -3.16
C SER A 101 -4.61 -5.74 -4.61
N SER A 102 -3.32 -5.55 -4.88
CA SER A 102 -2.66 -5.98 -6.10
C SER A 102 -1.64 -7.11 -5.83
N VAL A 103 -1.61 -7.66 -4.62
CA VAL A 103 -0.66 -8.70 -4.23
C VAL A 103 -1.03 -10.02 -4.88
N THR A 104 -0.10 -10.61 -5.61
CA THR A 104 -0.33 -11.88 -6.32
C THR A 104 -0.80 -12.99 -5.38
N GLY A 105 -1.89 -13.62 -5.72
CA GLY A 105 -2.52 -14.67 -4.90
C GLY A 105 -3.60 -14.18 -3.95
N GLU A 106 -3.84 -12.87 -3.87
CA GLU A 106 -4.93 -12.27 -3.11
C GLU A 106 -6.06 -11.78 -4.02
N SER A 107 -7.15 -11.36 -3.43
CA SER A 107 -8.27 -10.72 -4.10
C SER A 107 -8.64 -9.43 -3.41
N THR A 108 -9.17 -8.46 -4.14
CA THR A 108 -9.79 -7.26 -3.57
C THR A 108 -11.03 -7.63 -2.75
N GLY A 109 -11.36 -6.84 -1.74
CA GLY A 109 -12.55 -7.05 -0.90
C GLY A 109 -13.85 -7.10 -1.69
N GLY A 110 -14.90 -7.63 -1.05
CA GLY A 110 -16.22 -7.75 -1.67
C GLY A 110 -16.32 -8.78 -2.81
N GLY A 111 -15.37 -9.70 -2.93
CA GLY A 111 -15.30 -10.70 -4.00
C GLY A 111 -14.79 -10.17 -5.33
N GLY A 112 -14.11 -9.01 -5.31
CA GLY A 112 -13.46 -8.43 -6.48
C GLY A 112 -12.23 -9.22 -6.92
N SER A 113 -11.77 -8.94 -8.15
CA SER A 113 -10.57 -9.56 -8.72
C SER A 113 -9.31 -8.86 -8.22
N LEU A 114 -8.16 -9.55 -8.36
CA LEU A 114 -6.83 -8.96 -8.16
C LEU A 114 -6.66 -7.69 -9.00
N GLU A 115 -6.13 -6.65 -8.39
CA GLU A 115 -5.87 -5.39 -9.07
C GLU A 115 -4.45 -5.37 -9.69
N THR A 116 -4.22 -4.42 -10.58
CA THR A 116 -2.91 -4.25 -11.21
C THR A 116 -1.98 -3.50 -10.26
N ALA A 117 -0.74 -3.98 -10.12
CA ALA A 117 0.31 -3.29 -9.39
C ALA A 117 0.58 -1.89 -9.99
N LEU A 118 0.99 -0.96 -9.15
CA LEU A 118 1.30 0.41 -9.57
C LEU A 118 2.66 0.47 -10.26
N SER A 119 2.71 1.07 -11.43
CA SER A 119 3.99 1.44 -12.07
C SER A 119 4.39 2.82 -11.56
N VAL A 120 5.53 2.91 -10.89
CA VAL A 120 5.97 4.14 -10.21
C VAL A 120 7.23 4.71 -10.86
N SER A 121 7.43 6.02 -10.74
CA SER A 121 8.64 6.73 -11.12
C SER A 121 9.35 7.34 -9.90
N ALA A 122 10.51 7.96 -10.09
CA ALA A 122 11.24 8.65 -9.02
C ALA A 122 10.54 9.95 -8.63
N THR A 123 9.50 9.85 -7.82
CA THR A 123 8.66 10.95 -7.34
C THR A 123 8.04 10.63 -5.97
N SER A 124 7.24 11.54 -5.46
CA SER A 124 6.54 11.39 -4.17
C SER A 124 5.06 11.05 -4.38
N TYR A 125 4.58 10.09 -3.61
CA TYR A 125 3.19 9.64 -3.58
C TYR A 125 2.59 9.98 -2.22
N THR A 126 1.40 10.57 -2.23
CA THR A 126 0.65 10.86 -1.01
C THR A 126 -0.11 9.62 -0.56
N VAL A 127 0.14 9.20 0.67
CA VAL A 127 -0.59 8.12 1.33
C VAL A 127 -1.53 8.75 2.36
N THR A 128 -2.83 8.48 2.22
CA THR A 128 -3.87 8.90 3.16
C THR A 128 -4.38 7.68 3.90
N ILE A 129 -4.41 7.73 5.22
CA ILE A 129 -4.98 6.68 6.07
C ILE A 129 -6.25 7.20 6.70
N GLY A 130 -7.36 6.55 6.39
CA GLY A 130 -8.68 6.87 6.93
C GLY A 130 -8.83 6.40 8.37
N ALA A 131 -9.33 7.28 9.22
CA ALA A 131 -9.65 6.92 10.60
C ALA A 131 -10.86 5.97 10.68
N GLY A 132 -10.94 5.17 11.72
CA GLY A 132 -12.17 4.47 12.07
C GLY A 132 -13.30 5.44 12.43
N GLY A 133 -14.55 5.05 12.20
CA GLY A 133 -15.73 5.82 12.58
C GLY A 133 -15.83 6.00 14.10
N VAL A 134 -16.41 7.09 14.53
CA VAL A 134 -16.69 7.36 15.95
C VAL A 134 -18.06 6.76 16.33
N GLY A 135 -18.13 6.06 17.46
CA GLY A 135 -19.40 5.53 17.98
C GLY A 135 -20.45 6.60 18.26
N GLY A 136 -21.72 6.23 18.22
CA GLY A 136 -22.79 7.18 18.57
C GLY A 136 -22.64 7.65 20.03
N GLU A 137 -22.61 8.97 20.23
CA GLU A 137 -22.43 9.58 21.57
C GLU A 137 -23.71 9.53 22.43
N ASP A 138 -24.87 9.37 21.83
CA ASP A 138 -26.16 9.30 22.51
C ASP A 138 -26.92 8.04 22.10
N VAL A 139 -27.88 7.68 22.95
CA VAL A 139 -28.72 6.47 22.81
C VAL A 139 -29.48 6.35 21.50
N TYR A 140 -29.69 7.48 20.81
CA TYR A 140 -30.45 7.56 19.56
C TYR A 140 -29.59 7.71 18.31
N TYR A 141 -28.26 7.88 18.45
CA TYR A 141 -27.38 8.10 17.30
C TYR A 141 -26.74 6.84 16.77
N GLY A 142 -26.70 6.74 15.46
CA GLY A 142 -25.91 5.73 14.76
C GLY A 142 -24.42 6.01 14.89
N GLY A 143 -23.60 5.00 14.61
CA GLY A 143 -22.17 5.15 14.45
C GLY A 143 -21.83 6.00 13.22
N GLN A 144 -20.66 6.63 13.24
CA GLN A 144 -20.14 7.36 12.09
C GLN A 144 -19.46 6.41 11.11
N PRO A 145 -19.45 6.73 9.80
CA PRO A 145 -18.66 5.96 8.83
C PRO A 145 -17.16 6.10 9.09
N GLY A 146 -16.39 5.15 8.63
CA GLY A 146 -14.94 5.24 8.57
C GLY A 146 -14.45 6.15 7.45
N GLY A 147 -13.22 6.61 7.54
CA GLY A 147 -12.55 7.41 6.52
C GLY A 147 -11.97 6.56 5.39
N ASN A 148 -11.87 7.15 4.21
CA ASN A 148 -11.22 6.52 3.07
C ASN A 148 -9.69 6.48 3.25
N SER A 149 -9.07 5.40 2.81
CA SER A 149 -7.61 5.32 2.64
C SER A 149 -7.25 5.34 1.16
N SER A 150 -6.13 5.98 0.82
CA SER A 150 -5.73 6.07 -0.59
C SER A 150 -4.21 6.23 -0.76
N ILE A 151 -3.74 5.88 -1.97
CA ILE A 151 -2.45 6.30 -2.50
C ILE A 151 -2.66 7.07 -3.79
N SER A 152 -2.02 8.23 -3.94
CA SER A 152 -2.10 9.09 -5.12
C SER A 152 -0.73 9.66 -5.49
N GLY A 153 -0.54 9.97 -6.76
CA GLY A 153 0.70 10.53 -7.30
C GLY A 153 0.51 11.02 -8.73
N PRO A 154 1.52 11.71 -9.29
CA PRO A 154 1.39 12.37 -10.59
C PRO A 154 1.30 11.40 -11.79
N ASP A 155 1.78 10.18 -11.64
CA ASP A 155 1.93 9.17 -12.68
C ASP A 155 1.10 7.90 -12.45
N ILE A 156 0.27 7.88 -11.41
CA ILE A 156 -0.63 6.78 -11.10
C ILE A 156 -2.09 7.24 -11.03
N THR A 157 -3.00 6.36 -11.37
CA THR A 157 -4.41 6.54 -11.02
C THR A 157 -4.55 6.34 -9.51
N THR A 158 -5.19 7.29 -8.83
CA THR A 158 -5.43 7.20 -7.39
C THR A 158 -6.18 5.91 -7.04
N VAL A 159 -5.58 5.13 -6.14
CA VAL A 159 -6.23 3.96 -5.56
C VAL A 159 -6.88 4.38 -4.26
N THR A 160 -8.21 4.31 -4.19
CA THR A 160 -8.97 4.67 -2.98
C THR A 160 -9.78 3.48 -2.49
N SER A 161 -9.59 3.12 -1.24
CA SER A 161 -10.45 2.19 -0.50
C SER A 161 -11.46 2.98 0.32
N THR A 162 -12.74 2.66 0.21
CA THR A 162 -13.84 3.43 0.84
C THR A 162 -14.05 3.01 2.29
N GLY A 163 -14.27 3.97 3.17
CA GLY A 163 -14.56 3.72 4.57
C GLY A 163 -15.84 2.88 4.79
N GLY A 164 -15.86 2.12 5.86
CA GLY A 164 -17.03 1.33 6.25
C GLY A 164 -18.19 2.20 6.69
N GLY A 165 -19.42 1.80 6.39
CA GLY A 165 -20.63 2.52 6.81
C GLY A 165 -20.85 2.45 8.31
N GLY A 166 -21.39 3.51 8.89
CA GLY A 166 -21.78 3.54 10.30
C GLY A 166 -23.01 2.69 10.59
N GLY A 167 -23.06 2.05 11.75
CA GLY A 167 -24.22 1.29 12.21
C GLY A 167 -25.40 2.18 12.57
N GLY A 168 -26.63 1.73 12.30
CA GLY A 168 -27.85 2.45 12.67
C GLY A 168 -28.02 2.58 14.19
N GLY A 169 -28.56 3.73 14.64
CA GLY A 169 -28.94 3.91 16.05
C GLY A 169 -30.27 3.18 16.39
N ASN A 170 -30.50 2.95 17.68
CA ASN A 170 -31.76 2.36 18.15
C ASN A 170 -32.81 3.45 18.42
N TYR A 171 -33.93 3.36 17.72
CA TYR A 171 -35.09 4.18 17.94
C TYR A 171 -36.16 3.40 18.72
N GLY A 172 -35.99 3.27 20.06
CA GLY A 172 -37.01 2.69 20.90
C GLY A 172 -38.24 3.58 21.07
N PRO A 173 -39.39 3.05 21.59
CA PRO A 173 -40.52 3.82 21.97
C PRO A 173 -40.14 4.86 23.03
N GLY A 174 -40.28 6.15 22.72
CA GLY A 174 -39.90 7.28 23.59
C GLY A 174 -38.80 8.18 23.02
N ALA A 175 -38.31 7.93 21.81
CA ALA A 175 -37.40 8.85 21.14
C ALA A 175 -38.10 10.21 20.92
N PRO A 176 -37.47 11.34 21.26
CA PRO A 176 -38.07 12.68 21.05
C PRO A 176 -38.12 13.01 19.55
N GLY A 177 -39.34 13.08 19.00
CA GLY A 177 -39.65 13.67 17.69
C GLY A 177 -38.93 13.10 16.44
N PRO A 178 -39.20 13.67 15.26
CA PRO A 178 -38.54 13.23 14.03
C PRO A 178 -37.07 13.69 14.01
N ILE A 179 -36.20 12.88 14.60
CA ILE A 179 -34.78 13.05 14.45
C ILE A 179 -34.42 12.54 13.04
N PRO A 180 -33.56 13.24 12.26
CA PRO A 180 -33.10 12.75 10.97
C PRO A 180 -32.55 11.35 11.14
N GLN A 181 -33.27 10.36 10.63
CA GLN A 181 -32.85 8.94 10.70
C GLN A 181 -31.56 8.82 9.89
N LYS A 182 -30.42 8.77 10.57
CA LYS A 182 -29.22 8.26 9.91
C LYS A 182 -29.41 6.75 9.78
N ARG A 183 -29.88 6.34 8.61
CA ARG A 183 -29.81 4.96 8.15
C ARG A 183 -28.34 4.54 8.20
N ALA A 184 -28.11 3.23 8.33
CA ALA A 184 -26.80 2.68 8.07
C ALA A 184 -26.32 3.19 6.71
N GLU A 185 -25.16 3.83 6.68
CA GLU A 185 -24.53 4.28 5.46
C GLU A 185 -23.95 3.06 4.74
N PRO A 186 -24.03 2.98 3.39
CA PRO A 186 -23.40 1.88 2.67
C PRO A 186 -21.89 1.91 2.94
N GLY A 187 -21.36 0.78 3.34
CA GLY A 187 -19.92 0.57 3.48
C GLY A 187 -19.25 0.43 2.13
N GLY A 188 -17.96 0.74 2.06
CA GLY A 188 -17.14 0.41 0.91
C GLY A 188 -16.95 -1.12 0.80
N SER A 189 -16.92 -1.59 -0.40
CA SER A 189 -16.49 -2.95 -0.78
C SER A 189 -15.08 -2.90 -1.37
#